data_6bcb73676547bbf6447f1462be8513ed
#
_entry.id   6bcb73676547bbf6447f1462be8513ed
#
_cell.length_a   1.000
_cell.length_b   1.000
_cell.length_c   1.000
_cell.angle_alpha   90.00
_cell.angle_beta   90.00
_cell.angle_gamma   90.00
#
_symmetry.space_group_name_H-M   'P 1'
#
loop_
_entity.id
_entity.type
_entity.pdbx_description
1 polymer ?
#
loop_
_entity_poly.entity_id
_entity_poly.type
_entity_poly.pdbx_seq_one_letter_code
_entity_poly.pdbx_strand_id
1 'polypeptide(L)'
;MRWSILFSLGLAAAVAGPAHAALKAAQLALVVNDDEPNSVALAALYQQAHKIPDANIVHVRVNRRARRLSPEEFAPLREQILGKLGPDVRAVLMVWTAPYAVGCNAITSALTLGYDAAQCETPCGPGKASPYFGDGNVLAPPAAAMRISMLLPTTSLDLGKALIARGTARNFTFPTASAYYLTTSDTARSARARLFPPSGKIKSHELTIKNLHADVLEGEHDVMIYQTGMIKVDKLNTLQFLPGALADHLTSAGGDLLGDSQMSSLRWLEAGATASYGTVSEPCNHWQKFPHPGVLLKRYLSGDSAIEAYWHSVAWPAQGVFIGDPLAAPYAR
;
A
#
# COMPACT_ATOMS: atom_id res chain seq x y z
N MET A 1 19.73 -67.34 16.86
CA MET A 1 19.19 -66.46 15.83
C MET A 1 18.90 -65.13 16.48
N ARG A 2 19.76 -64.13 16.24
CA ARG A 2 19.58 -62.75 16.75
C ARG A 2 19.19 -61.85 15.58
N TRP A 3 17.99 -61.27 15.63
CA TRP A 3 17.53 -60.29 14.65
C TRP A 3 17.93 -58.90 15.12
N SER A 4 18.78 -58.25 14.34
CA SER A 4 19.13 -56.85 14.49
C SER A 4 18.12 -55.98 13.70
N ILE A 5 17.38 -55.17 14.39
CA ILE A 5 16.47 -54.17 13.79
C ILE A 5 17.27 -52.93 13.53
N LEU A 6 17.51 -52.58 12.28
CA LEU A 6 18.08 -51.30 11.85
C LEU A 6 16.98 -50.23 11.82
N PHE A 7 17.07 -49.28 12.72
CA PHE A 7 16.25 -48.07 12.69
C PHE A 7 16.87 -47.05 11.70
N SER A 8 16.21 -46.85 10.56
CA SER A 8 16.58 -45.77 9.63
C SER A 8 16.01 -44.45 10.15
N LEU A 9 16.87 -43.55 10.66
CA LEU A 9 16.49 -42.16 10.92
C LEU A 9 16.35 -41.44 9.57
N GLY A 10 15.12 -41.21 9.14
CA GLY A 10 14.81 -40.31 8.04
C GLY A 10 15.03 -38.85 8.45
N LEU A 11 16.07 -38.23 7.89
CA LEU A 11 16.34 -36.80 8.02
C LEU A 11 15.28 -36.04 7.17
N ALA A 12 14.26 -35.50 7.79
CA ALA A 12 13.32 -34.61 7.12
C ALA A 12 14.03 -33.26 6.87
N ALA A 13 14.54 -33.08 5.66
CA ALA A 13 15.02 -31.78 5.21
C ALA A 13 13.81 -30.84 5.12
N ALA A 14 13.71 -29.88 6.04
CA ALA A 14 12.80 -28.76 5.93
C ALA A 14 13.21 -27.94 4.69
N VAL A 15 12.44 -28.03 3.63
CA VAL A 15 12.58 -27.15 2.46
C VAL A 15 12.14 -25.75 2.93
N ALA A 16 13.10 -24.94 3.34
CA ALA A 16 12.89 -23.51 3.50
C ALA A 16 12.60 -22.95 2.10
N GLY A 17 11.34 -22.60 1.85
CA GLY A 17 10.96 -21.85 0.65
C GLY A 17 11.81 -20.58 0.56
N PRO A 18 12.08 -20.05 -0.64
CA PRO A 18 12.84 -18.82 -0.77
C PRO A 18 12.17 -17.72 0.05
N ALA A 19 12.89 -17.16 1.03
CA ALA A 19 12.44 -15.99 1.75
C ALA A 19 12.31 -14.86 0.73
N HIS A 20 11.11 -14.37 0.52
CA HIS A 20 10.89 -13.17 -0.28
C HIS A 20 11.60 -12.01 0.41
N ALA A 21 12.62 -11.47 -0.23
CA ALA A 21 13.28 -10.27 0.26
C ALA A 21 12.40 -9.07 -0.09
N ALA A 22 12.00 -8.28 0.91
CA ALA A 22 11.29 -7.03 0.71
C ALA A 22 12.02 -6.09 -0.27
N LEU A 23 11.27 -5.20 -0.92
CA LEU A 23 11.80 -4.14 -1.77
C LEU A 23 12.96 -3.41 -1.08
N LYS A 24 14.08 -3.30 -1.76
CA LYS A 24 15.29 -2.64 -1.25
C LYS A 24 15.33 -1.17 -1.68
N ALA A 25 15.99 -0.33 -0.89
CA ALA A 25 16.19 1.09 -1.22
C ALA A 25 16.82 1.31 -2.61
N ALA A 26 17.76 0.46 -3.02
CA ALA A 26 18.37 0.52 -4.36
C ALA A 26 17.40 0.20 -5.51
N GLN A 27 16.24 -0.38 -5.22
CA GLN A 27 15.21 -0.73 -6.19
C GLN A 27 14.06 0.29 -6.24
N LEU A 28 14.11 1.32 -5.39
CA LEU A 28 13.10 2.39 -5.33
C LEU A 28 13.63 3.65 -6.00
N ALA A 29 12.85 4.25 -6.91
CA ALA A 29 13.10 5.60 -7.40
C ALA A 29 12.19 6.62 -6.70
N LEU A 30 12.73 7.80 -6.40
CA LEU A 30 11.98 8.95 -5.92
C LEU A 30 11.72 9.89 -7.10
N VAL A 31 10.45 10.27 -7.28
CA VAL A 31 10.06 11.29 -8.25
C VAL A 31 9.70 12.55 -7.51
N VAL A 32 10.52 13.59 -7.69
CA VAL A 32 10.45 14.86 -6.97
C VAL A 32 9.77 15.90 -7.85
N ASN A 33 8.75 16.58 -7.33
CA ASN A 33 8.16 17.73 -8.00
C ASN A 33 8.91 19.02 -7.61
N ASP A 34 9.72 19.55 -8.52
CA ASP A 34 10.54 20.75 -8.30
C ASP A 34 9.71 22.01 -8.07
N ASP A 35 8.44 22.03 -8.47
CA ASP A 35 7.53 23.17 -8.28
C ASP A 35 6.81 23.13 -6.91
N GLU A 36 7.12 22.12 -6.07
CA GLU A 36 6.54 21.95 -4.73
C GLU A 36 7.63 21.90 -3.65
N PRO A 37 7.81 22.96 -2.84
CA PRO A 37 8.86 22.99 -1.81
C PRO A 37 8.81 21.82 -0.82
N ASN A 38 7.62 21.36 -0.44
CA ASN A 38 7.45 20.20 0.46
C ASN A 38 7.90 18.90 -0.22
N SER A 39 7.67 18.74 -1.53
CA SER A 39 8.17 17.61 -2.31
C SER A 39 9.68 17.52 -2.25
N VAL A 40 10.36 18.64 -2.54
CA VAL A 40 11.83 18.72 -2.51
C VAL A 40 12.37 18.41 -1.12
N ALA A 41 11.79 19.03 -0.08
CA ALA A 41 12.27 18.84 1.29
C ALA A 41 12.04 17.40 1.79
N LEU A 42 10.87 16.82 1.55
CA LEU A 42 10.54 15.45 1.99
C LEU A 42 11.30 14.40 1.18
N ALA A 43 11.54 14.64 -0.12
CA ALA A 43 12.35 13.73 -0.93
C ALA A 43 13.79 13.65 -0.40
N ALA A 44 14.41 14.79 -0.05
CA ALA A 44 15.75 14.81 0.53
C ALA A 44 15.80 14.06 1.88
N LEU A 45 14.80 14.27 2.75
CA LEU A 45 14.69 13.56 4.02
C LEU A 45 14.48 12.05 3.81
N TYR A 46 13.61 11.66 2.87
CA TYR A 46 13.36 10.27 2.53
C TYR A 46 14.62 9.58 1.99
N GLN A 47 15.30 10.26 1.05
CA GLN A 47 16.55 9.78 0.49
C GLN A 47 17.59 9.51 1.57
N GLN A 48 17.79 10.45 2.49
CA GLN A 48 18.73 10.29 3.60
C GLN A 48 18.31 9.14 4.55
N ALA A 49 17.04 9.09 4.95
CA ALA A 49 16.53 8.14 5.91
C ALA A 49 16.61 6.69 5.41
N HIS A 50 16.26 6.47 4.16
CA HIS A 50 16.25 5.15 3.51
C HIS A 50 17.51 4.83 2.70
N LYS A 51 18.45 5.78 2.55
CA LYS A 51 19.68 5.65 1.75
C LYS A 51 19.40 5.32 0.28
N ILE A 52 18.46 6.06 -0.32
CA ILE A 52 18.14 5.91 -1.74
C ILE A 52 19.34 6.44 -2.57
N PRO A 53 19.82 5.67 -3.57
CA PRO A 53 20.91 6.11 -4.44
C PRO A 53 20.56 7.39 -5.23
N ASP A 54 21.53 8.30 -5.42
CA ASP A 54 21.34 9.54 -6.19
C ASP A 54 20.84 9.25 -7.62
N ALA A 55 21.33 8.16 -8.23
CA ALA A 55 20.90 7.74 -9.56
C ALA A 55 19.40 7.38 -9.66
N ASN A 56 18.74 7.19 -8.53
CA ASN A 56 17.31 6.86 -8.46
C ASN A 56 16.43 8.09 -8.16
N ILE A 57 17.00 9.31 -8.20
CA ILE A 57 16.22 10.53 -8.01
C ILE A 57 15.84 11.10 -9.38
N VAL A 58 14.54 11.23 -9.60
CA VAL A 58 13.97 11.76 -10.84
C VAL A 58 13.27 13.08 -10.56
N HIS A 59 13.70 14.15 -11.22
CA HIS A 59 13.12 15.48 -11.10
C HIS A 59 12.10 15.72 -12.21
N VAL A 60 10.91 16.20 -11.84
CA VAL A 60 9.82 16.58 -12.73
C VAL A 60 9.19 17.89 -12.30
N ARG A 61 8.40 18.49 -13.18
CA ARG A 61 7.56 19.65 -12.87
C ARG A 61 6.11 19.29 -13.11
N VAL A 62 5.30 19.33 -12.05
CA VAL A 62 3.88 18.98 -12.11
C VAL A 62 3.08 20.06 -11.41
N ASN A 63 1.97 20.46 -12.01
CA ASN A 63 1.08 21.46 -11.40
C ASN A 63 0.47 20.92 -10.09
N ARG A 64 1.04 21.35 -8.96
CA ARG A 64 0.62 20.96 -7.61
C ARG A 64 -0.79 21.40 -7.22
N ARG A 65 -1.42 22.28 -8.00
CA ARG A 65 -2.80 22.75 -7.77
C ARG A 65 -3.81 21.87 -8.49
N ALA A 66 -3.39 21.12 -9.51
CA ALA A 66 -4.24 20.18 -10.21
C ALA A 66 -4.45 18.93 -9.34
N ARG A 67 -5.69 18.60 -9.00
CA ARG A 67 -6.02 17.35 -8.32
C ARG A 67 -5.97 16.16 -9.28
N ARG A 68 -6.28 16.41 -10.56
CA ARG A 68 -6.31 15.46 -11.67
C ARG A 68 -5.56 16.02 -12.87
N LEU A 69 -4.92 15.13 -13.61
CA LEU A 69 -4.40 15.40 -14.95
C LEU A 69 -5.35 14.82 -16.00
N SER A 70 -5.34 15.40 -17.20
CA SER A 70 -5.89 14.71 -18.36
C SER A 70 -4.93 13.58 -18.79
N PRO A 71 -5.40 12.60 -19.59
CA PRO A 71 -4.52 11.59 -20.17
C PRO A 71 -3.39 12.19 -21.01
N GLU A 72 -3.68 13.28 -21.73
CA GLU A 72 -2.74 14.00 -22.60
C GLU A 72 -1.65 14.71 -21.80
N GLU A 73 -1.99 15.32 -20.65
CA GLU A 73 -1.03 15.92 -19.71
C GLU A 73 -0.16 14.86 -19.03
N PHE A 74 -0.75 13.69 -18.74
CA PHE A 74 -0.06 12.61 -18.04
C PHE A 74 0.91 11.82 -18.92
N ALA A 75 0.58 11.61 -20.21
CA ALA A 75 1.40 10.78 -21.09
C ALA A 75 2.87 11.22 -21.15
N PRO A 76 3.21 12.51 -21.39
CA PRO A 76 4.60 12.96 -21.41
C PRO A 76 5.26 12.88 -20.03
N LEU A 77 4.54 13.14 -18.96
CA LEU A 77 5.05 12.99 -17.59
C LEU A 77 5.44 11.52 -17.30
N ARG A 78 4.59 10.57 -17.69
CA ARG A 78 4.85 9.14 -17.55
C ARG A 78 6.10 8.73 -18.31
N GLU A 79 6.24 9.15 -19.55
CA GLU A 79 7.42 8.88 -20.38
C GLU A 79 8.69 9.47 -19.76
N GLN A 80 8.62 10.71 -19.28
CA GLN A 80 9.73 11.37 -18.59
C GLN A 80 10.17 10.59 -17.34
N ILE A 81 9.23 10.13 -16.53
CA ILE A 81 9.53 9.35 -15.33
C ILE A 81 10.17 8.02 -15.73
N LEU A 82 9.46 7.22 -16.53
CA LEU A 82 9.89 5.84 -16.86
C LEU A 82 11.22 5.82 -17.65
N GLY A 83 11.44 6.80 -18.53
CA GLY A 83 12.66 6.91 -19.33
C GLY A 83 13.92 7.22 -18.52
N LYS A 84 13.78 7.71 -17.29
CA LYS A 84 14.91 8.00 -16.38
C LYS A 84 15.21 6.87 -15.38
N LEU A 85 14.37 5.83 -15.32
CA LEU A 85 14.55 4.75 -14.37
C LEU A 85 15.62 3.77 -14.82
N GLY A 86 16.56 3.47 -13.93
CA GLY A 86 17.54 2.42 -14.13
C GLY A 86 16.92 1.01 -14.21
N PRO A 87 17.68 0.02 -14.76
CA PRO A 87 17.16 -1.33 -14.97
C PRO A 87 16.83 -2.08 -13.67
N ASP A 88 17.47 -1.71 -12.57
CA ASP A 88 17.27 -2.33 -11.27
C ASP A 88 16.09 -1.74 -10.46
N VAL A 89 15.55 -0.58 -10.88
CA VAL A 89 14.38 0.03 -10.24
C VAL A 89 13.16 -0.86 -10.44
N ARG A 90 12.45 -1.14 -9.36
CA ARG A 90 11.24 -1.99 -9.32
C ARG A 90 10.01 -1.23 -8.83
N ALA A 91 10.22 -0.15 -8.11
CA ALA A 91 9.16 0.68 -7.56
C ALA A 91 9.45 2.17 -7.73
N VAL A 92 8.39 2.97 -7.73
CA VAL A 92 8.44 4.43 -7.85
C VAL A 92 7.65 5.06 -6.71
N LEU A 93 8.27 5.97 -5.98
CA LEU A 93 7.62 6.82 -5.00
C LEU A 93 7.50 8.24 -5.56
N MET A 94 6.31 8.67 -5.87
CA MET A 94 6.03 10.04 -6.26
C MET A 94 5.84 10.88 -5.00
N VAL A 95 6.72 11.86 -4.79
CA VAL A 95 6.75 12.67 -3.56
C VAL A 95 5.86 13.91 -3.74
N TRP A 96 4.56 13.73 -3.71
CA TRP A 96 3.55 14.80 -3.73
C TRP A 96 2.19 14.29 -3.29
N THR A 97 1.28 15.20 -2.96
CA THR A 97 -0.12 14.85 -2.65
C THR A 97 -1.01 14.94 -3.88
N ALA A 98 -0.82 15.94 -4.70
CA ALA A 98 -1.59 16.18 -5.92
C ALA A 98 -0.62 16.52 -7.08
N PRO A 99 -0.97 16.07 -8.31
CA PRO A 99 -2.15 15.33 -8.72
C PRO A 99 -2.14 13.87 -8.26
N TYR A 100 -3.30 13.35 -7.83
CA TYR A 100 -3.44 11.95 -7.40
C TYR A 100 -4.25 11.10 -8.40
N ALA A 101 -4.77 11.71 -9.45
CA ALA A 101 -5.56 11.02 -10.47
C ALA A 101 -5.21 11.47 -11.90
N VAL A 102 -5.52 10.60 -12.86
CA VAL A 102 -5.48 10.83 -14.31
C VAL A 102 -6.84 10.44 -14.85
N GLY A 103 -7.66 11.41 -15.25
CA GLY A 103 -9.06 11.14 -15.56
C GLY A 103 -9.73 10.43 -14.36
N CYS A 104 -10.31 9.26 -14.56
CA CYS A 104 -10.91 8.45 -13.51
C CYS A 104 -9.92 7.45 -12.87
N ASN A 105 -8.73 7.30 -13.42
CA ASN A 105 -7.70 6.39 -12.88
C ASN A 105 -6.92 7.07 -11.75
N ALA A 106 -6.43 6.30 -10.80
CA ALA A 106 -5.43 6.79 -9.87
C ALA A 106 -4.09 6.97 -10.57
N ILE A 107 -3.33 8.03 -10.20
CA ILE A 107 -2.03 8.29 -10.82
C ILE A 107 -1.02 7.16 -10.59
N THR A 108 -1.09 6.50 -9.42
CA THR A 108 -0.25 5.34 -9.11
C THR A 108 -0.54 4.18 -10.07
N SER A 109 -1.80 3.89 -10.30
CA SER A 109 -2.19 2.81 -11.23
C SER A 109 -1.90 3.18 -12.67
N ALA A 110 -2.15 4.44 -13.08
CA ALA A 110 -1.84 4.91 -14.41
C ALA A 110 -0.32 4.92 -14.70
N LEU A 111 0.53 5.24 -13.71
CA LEU A 111 1.98 5.16 -13.88
C LEU A 111 2.43 3.72 -14.08
N THR A 112 1.94 2.78 -13.27
CA THR A 112 2.35 1.38 -13.29
C THR A 112 1.82 0.64 -14.51
N LEU A 113 0.49 0.69 -14.74
CA LEU A 113 -0.22 -0.16 -15.71
C LEU A 113 -0.55 0.56 -17.03
N GLY A 114 -0.37 1.89 -17.07
CA GLY A 114 -0.91 2.75 -18.11
C GLY A 114 -2.32 3.24 -17.79
N TYR A 115 -2.74 4.29 -18.48
CA TYR A 115 -4.10 4.84 -18.39
C TYR A 115 -5.11 3.87 -19.00
N ASP A 116 -6.19 3.60 -18.28
CA ASP A 116 -7.31 2.75 -18.73
C ASP A 116 -8.56 3.60 -18.99
N ALA A 117 -8.80 3.94 -20.25
CA ALA A 117 -9.96 4.73 -20.66
C ALA A 117 -11.28 3.97 -20.46
N ALA A 118 -11.29 2.66 -20.67
CA ALA A 118 -12.49 1.83 -20.52
C ALA A 118 -13.04 1.86 -19.09
N GLN A 119 -12.16 1.99 -18.09
CA GLN A 119 -12.59 2.15 -16.69
C GLN A 119 -13.35 3.46 -16.47
N CYS A 120 -13.08 4.51 -17.27
CA CYS A 120 -13.80 5.78 -17.17
C CYS A 120 -15.18 5.73 -17.82
N GLU A 121 -15.33 4.96 -18.89
CA GLU A 121 -16.61 4.77 -19.58
C GLU A 121 -17.57 3.92 -18.74
N THR A 122 -17.04 2.94 -18.01
CA THR A 122 -17.81 2.04 -17.14
C THR A 122 -17.21 1.96 -15.73
N PRO A 123 -17.31 3.04 -14.93
CA PRO A 123 -16.64 3.10 -13.63
C PRO A 123 -17.08 1.99 -12.67
N CYS A 124 -18.36 1.55 -12.75
CA CYS A 124 -18.90 0.41 -11.99
C CYS A 124 -18.63 -0.96 -12.63
N GLY A 125 -18.06 -0.98 -13.84
CA GLY A 125 -17.72 -2.23 -14.52
C GLY A 125 -16.52 -2.94 -13.92
N PRO A 126 -16.26 -4.20 -14.34
CA PRO A 126 -15.03 -4.89 -14.03
C PRO A 126 -13.82 -4.10 -14.52
N GLY A 127 -12.79 -3.97 -13.67
CA GLY A 127 -11.51 -3.39 -14.07
C GLY A 127 -10.58 -4.43 -14.72
N LYS A 128 -9.52 -3.95 -15.37
CA LYS A 128 -8.43 -4.80 -15.81
C LYS A 128 -7.79 -5.52 -14.62
N ALA A 129 -7.60 -6.83 -14.77
CA ALA A 129 -6.92 -7.62 -13.74
C ALA A 129 -5.45 -7.16 -13.60
N SER A 130 -5.04 -6.96 -12.36
CA SER A 130 -3.64 -6.68 -12.03
C SER A 130 -2.78 -7.94 -12.29
N PRO A 131 -1.68 -7.85 -13.04
CA PRO A 131 -0.74 -8.96 -13.17
C PRO A 131 0.00 -9.26 -11.86
N TYR A 132 -0.14 -8.39 -10.87
CA TYR A 132 0.47 -8.52 -9.56
C TYR A 132 -0.44 -9.14 -8.50
N PHE A 133 -1.73 -9.30 -8.78
CA PHE A 133 -2.68 -9.80 -7.78
C PHE A 133 -2.38 -11.23 -7.33
N GLY A 134 -2.39 -11.48 -6.03
CA GLY A 134 -2.23 -12.79 -5.42
C GLY A 134 -0.77 -13.15 -5.10
N ASP A 135 -0.32 -14.30 -5.58
CA ASP A 135 0.99 -14.87 -5.22
C ASP A 135 2.11 -14.58 -6.26
N GLY A 136 1.84 -13.76 -7.27
CA GLY A 136 2.83 -13.36 -8.26
C GLY A 136 4.03 -12.64 -7.64
N ASN A 137 5.17 -12.59 -8.32
CA ASN A 137 6.31 -11.80 -7.90
C ASN A 137 6.17 -10.37 -8.42
N VAL A 138 5.79 -9.45 -7.54
CA VAL A 138 5.57 -8.04 -7.89
C VAL A 138 6.86 -7.31 -8.31
N LEU A 139 8.02 -7.81 -7.88
CA LEU A 139 9.32 -7.26 -8.25
C LEU A 139 9.88 -7.85 -9.56
N ALA A 140 9.27 -8.93 -10.07
CA ALA A 140 9.52 -9.44 -11.41
C ALA A 140 8.42 -8.91 -12.34
N PRO A 141 8.61 -7.76 -12.99
CA PRO A 141 7.55 -7.16 -13.79
C PRO A 141 7.17 -8.08 -14.95
N PRO A 142 5.87 -8.27 -15.24
CA PRO A 142 5.41 -9.05 -16.39
C PRO A 142 5.80 -8.42 -17.72
N ALA A 143 6.14 -7.13 -17.71
CA ALA A 143 6.76 -6.42 -18.83
C ALA A 143 7.94 -5.59 -18.31
N ALA A 144 9.02 -5.49 -19.12
CA ALA A 144 10.27 -4.83 -18.73
C ALA A 144 10.12 -3.37 -18.26
N ALA A 145 9.03 -2.69 -18.62
CA ALA A 145 8.78 -1.29 -18.28
C ALA A 145 7.86 -1.07 -17.08
N MET A 146 7.23 -2.12 -16.52
CA MET A 146 6.28 -1.94 -15.42
C MET A 146 7.00 -1.80 -14.08
N ARG A 147 6.61 -0.79 -13.31
CA ARG A 147 7.11 -0.50 -11.96
C ARG A 147 5.91 -0.22 -11.06
N ILE A 148 5.80 -0.88 -9.93
CA ILE A 148 4.76 -0.55 -8.94
C ILE A 148 5.00 0.84 -8.39
N SER A 149 3.95 1.56 -8.03
CA SER A 149 4.08 2.95 -7.60
C SER A 149 3.19 3.32 -6.43
N MET A 150 3.62 4.34 -5.68
CA MET A 150 2.95 4.87 -4.49
C MET A 150 3.18 6.38 -4.40
N LEU A 151 2.32 7.11 -3.69
CA LEU A 151 2.50 8.53 -3.36
C LEU A 151 3.01 8.67 -1.92
N LEU A 152 3.97 9.56 -1.71
CA LEU A 152 4.30 10.11 -0.39
C LEU A 152 3.62 11.47 -0.27
N PRO A 153 2.56 11.61 0.54
CA PRO A 153 1.86 12.88 0.67
C PRO A 153 2.70 13.99 1.31
N THR A 154 2.55 15.19 0.79
CA THR A 154 3.36 16.39 1.11
C THR A 154 2.53 17.53 1.72
N THR A 155 1.29 17.27 2.14
CA THR A 155 0.38 18.27 2.72
C THR A 155 0.99 19.01 3.91
N SER A 156 1.86 18.34 4.69
CA SER A 156 2.56 18.91 5.83
C SER A 156 3.96 18.26 5.95
N LEU A 157 4.98 19.08 6.18
CA LEU A 157 6.34 18.60 6.43
C LEU A 157 6.41 17.72 7.68
N ASP A 158 5.71 18.08 8.74
CA ASP A 158 5.77 17.33 10.01
C ASP A 158 5.08 15.97 9.88
N LEU A 159 3.94 15.90 9.18
CA LEU A 159 3.29 14.63 8.87
C LEU A 159 4.17 13.76 7.97
N GLY A 160 4.82 14.35 6.96
CA GLY A 160 5.76 13.64 6.09
C GLY A 160 6.97 13.10 6.86
N LYS A 161 7.58 13.89 7.74
CA LYS A 161 8.66 13.45 8.63
C LYS A 161 8.23 12.30 9.55
N ALA A 162 7.05 12.42 10.18
CA ALA A 162 6.52 11.38 11.04
C ALA A 162 6.24 10.08 10.27
N LEU A 163 5.74 10.19 9.04
CA LEU A 163 5.51 9.05 8.16
C LEU A 163 6.82 8.34 7.80
N ILE A 164 7.84 9.09 7.37
CA ILE A 164 9.19 8.56 7.07
C ILE A 164 9.77 7.85 8.30
N ALA A 165 9.68 8.47 9.49
CA ALA A 165 10.18 7.86 10.73
C ALA A 165 9.49 6.51 11.03
N ARG A 166 8.18 6.39 10.80
CA ARG A 166 7.45 5.11 10.96
C ARG A 166 7.87 4.06 9.93
N GLY A 167 8.15 4.49 8.70
CA GLY A 167 8.58 3.60 7.61
C GLY A 167 10.01 3.08 7.79
N THR A 168 10.90 3.84 8.45
CA THR A 168 12.27 3.42 8.73
C THR A 168 12.40 2.52 9.95
N ALA A 169 11.40 2.48 10.82
CA ALA A 169 11.42 1.62 11.98
C ALA A 169 11.51 0.15 11.54
N ARG A 170 12.59 -0.53 11.90
CA ARG A 170 12.90 -1.92 11.57
C ARG A 170 13.14 -2.73 12.84
N ASN A 171 13.13 -4.05 12.72
CA ASN A 171 13.33 -4.99 13.82
C ASN A 171 12.23 -4.88 14.89
N PHE A 172 11.02 -5.09 14.43
CA PHE A 172 9.86 -5.07 15.30
C PHE A 172 9.83 -6.26 16.21
N THR A 173 10.22 -6.05 17.45
CA THR A 173 9.85 -6.89 18.57
C THR A 173 8.71 -6.22 19.33
N PHE A 174 7.52 -6.15 18.73
CA PHE A 174 6.36 -5.76 19.50
C PHE A 174 5.92 -6.93 20.37
N PRO A 175 5.66 -6.71 21.66
CA PRO A 175 5.12 -7.74 22.53
C PRO A 175 3.72 -8.18 22.07
N THR A 176 2.98 -7.30 21.41
CA THR A 176 1.65 -7.54 20.86
C THR A 176 1.40 -6.69 19.62
N ALA A 177 0.72 -7.26 18.63
CA ALA A 177 0.18 -6.55 17.47
C ALA A 177 -1.19 -7.15 17.13
N SER A 178 -2.10 -6.32 16.64
CA SER A 178 -3.42 -6.79 16.22
C SER A 178 -3.78 -6.33 14.81
N ALA A 179 -4.48 -7.21 14.09
CA ALA A 179 -5.14 -6.90 12.84
C ALA A 179 -6.65 -6.84 13.10
N TYR A 180 -7.21 -5.64 12.95
CA TYR A 180 -8.63 -5.35 13.18
C TYR A 180 -9.39 -5.31 11.86
N TYR A 181 -10.46 -6.09 11.79
CA TYR A 181 -11.37 -6.16 10.65
C TYR A 181 -12.79 -5.88 11.15
N LEU A 182 -13.39 -4.78 10.70
CA LEU A 182 -14.72 -4.39 11.15
C LEU A 182 -15.77 -4.64 10.07
N THR A 183 -16.79 -5.43 10.41
CA THR A 183 -18.05 -5.49 9.69
C THR A 183 -18.96 -4.44 10.30
N THR A 184 -19.29 -3.41 9.52
CA THR A 184 -20.07 -2.25 9.98
C THR A 184 -21.55 -2.40 9.65
N SER A 185 -22.37 -1.48 10.18
CA SER A 185 -23.78 -1.36 9.83
C SER A 185 -23.98 -0.88 8.37
N ASP A 186 -22.97 -0.24 7.74
CA ASP A 186 -22.96 0.06 6.32
C ASP A 186 -22.69 -1.21 5.50
N THR A 187 -23.76 -1.95 5.21
CA THR A 187 -23.69 -3.24 4.52
C THR A 187 -23.08 -3.12 3.11
N ALA A 188 -23.31 -2.01 2.42
CA ALA A 188 -22.78 -1.77 1.09
C ALA A 188 -21.26 -1.63 1.12
N ARG A 189 -20.71 -0.88 2.10
CA ARG A 189 -19.26 -0.71 2.28
C ARG A 189 -18.61 -1.88 3.00
N SER A 190 -19.39 -2.76 3.63
CA SER A 190 -18.92 -4.03 4.22
C SER A 190 -18.74 -5.15 3.19
N ALA A 191 -18.73 -4.87 1.89
CA ALA A 191 -18.62 -5.88 0.82
C ALA A 191 -17.38 -6.79 0.94
N ARG A 192 -16.30 -6.34 1.63
CA ARG A 192 -15.09 -7.12 1.93
C ARG A 192 -15.21 -8.03 3.16
N ALA A 193 -16.23 -7.86 4.01
CA ALA A 193 -16.30 -8.55 5.29
C ALA A 193 -16.22 -10.10 5.15
N ARG A 194 -16.81 -10.66 4.10
CA ARG A 194 -16.74 -12.10 3.78
C ARG A 194 -15.32 -12.61 3.46
N LEU A 195 -14.37 -11.70 3.24
CA LEU A 195 -12.98 -12.01 2.89
C LEU A 195 -12.03 -11.79 4.09
N PHE A 196 -12.55 -11.39 5.24
CA PHE A 196 -11.74 -11.20 6.43
C PHE A 196 -11.15 -12.53 6.89
N PRO A 197 -9.85 -12.55 7.25
CA PRO A 197 -9.23 -13.74 7.82
C PRO A 197 -9.92 -14.13 9.13
N PRO A 198 -10.01 -15.42 9.47
CA PRO A 198 -10.65 -15.84 10.72
C PRO A 198 -9.92 -15.28 11.94
N SER A 199 -10.67 -14.92 12.99
CA SER A 199 -10.11 -14.47 14.26
C SER A 199 -9.19 -15.53 14.88
N GLY A 200 -8.09 -15.11 15.48
CA GLY A 200 -7.14 -16.00 16.12
C GLY A 200 -5.74 -15.42 16.23
N LYS A 201 -4.85 -16.12 16.93
CA LYS A 201 -3.45 -15.68 17.12
C LYS A 201 -2.52 -16.38 16.13
N ILE A 202 -1.72 -15.58 15.40
CA ILE A 202 -0.62 -16.06 14.56
C ILE A 202 0.67 -16.00 15.41
N LYS A 203 0.99 -17.09 16.09
CA LYS A 203 2.07 -17.17 17.08
C LYS A 203 3.45 -16.79 16.50
N SER A 204 3.74 -17.17 15.25
CA SER A 204 5.03 -16.88 14.60
C SER A 204 5.31 -15.39 14.39
N HIS A 205 4.28 -14.53 14.50
CA HIS A 205 4.37 -13.08 14.26
C HIS A 205 3.86 -12.26 15.44
N GLU A 206 3.49 -12.92 16.56
CA GLU A 206 2.86 -12.28 17.74
C GLU A 206 1.66 -11.38 17.37
N LEU A 207 0.94 -11.74 16.30
CA LEU A 207 -0.19 -11.00 15.76
C LEU A 207 -1.52 -11.68 16.12
N THR A 208 -2.48 -10.89 16.58
CA THR A 208 -3.85 -11.36 16.84
C THR A 208 -4.81 -10.78 15.80
N ILE A 209 -5.57 -11.65 15.12
CA ILE A 209 -6.64 -11.25 14.21
C ILE A 209 -7.91 -11.08 15.02
N LYS A 210 -8.54 -9.92 14.91
CA LYS A 210 -9.79 -9.56 15.60
C LYS A 210 -10.84 -9.14 14.56
N ASN A 211 -11.89 -9.97 14.38
CA ASN A 211 -13.06 -9.63 13.57
C ASN A 211 -14.15 -9.10 14.50
N LEU A 212 -14.59 -7.88 14.26
CA LEU A 212 -15.55 -7.17 15.09
C LEU A 212 -16.80 -6.79 14.28
N HIS A 213 -17.96 -6.85 14.89
CA HIS A 213 -19.19 -6.26 14.38
C HIS A 213 -19.39 -4.92 15.08
N ALA A 214 -18.88 -3.85 14.48
CA ALA A 214 -18.90 -2.51 15.06
C ALA A 214 -18.65 -1.45 13.97
N ASP A 215 -19.22 -0.25 14.16
CA ASP A 215 -19.00 0.87 13.25
C ASP A 215 -17.71 1.64 13.59
N VAL A 216 -17.20 1.47 14.79
CA VAL A 216 -16.05 2.22 15.33
C VAL A 216 -15.11 1.28 16.08
N LEU A 217 -13.81 1.50 15.91
CA LEU A 217 -12.74 0.97 16.76
C LEU A 217 -12.20 2.11 17.62
N GLU A 218 -12.10 1.91 18.94
CA GLU A 218 -11.60 2.95 19.85
C GLU A 218 -10.74 2.37 20.97
N GLY A 219 -9.77 3.18 21.46
CA GLY A 219 -8.95 2.84 22.61
C GLY A 219 -7.92 1.73 22.42
N GLU A 220 -7.69 1.27 21.20
CA GLU A 220 -6.73 0.20 20.91
C GLU A 220 -5.31 0.73 20.67
N HIS A 221 -4.30 0.10 21.24
CA HIS A 221 -2.93 0.61 21.24
C HIS A 221 -1.91 -0.30 20.52
N ASP A 222 -2.38 -1.33 19.81
CA ASP A 222 -1.56 -2.36 19.16
C ASP A 222 -1.94 -2.55 17.67
N VAL A 223 -2.42 -1.49 17.02
CA VAL A 223 -2.97 -1.58 15.65
C VAL A 223 -1.86 -1.74 14.63
N MET A 224 -1.78 -2.93 14.01
CA MET A 224 -0.88 -3.20 12.88
C MET A 224 -1.63 -3.22 11.55
N ILE A 225 -2.87 -3.71 11.53
CA ILE A 225 -3.75 -3.65 10.36
C ILE A 225 -5.13 -3.20 10.83
N TYR A 226 -5.73 -2.25 10.10
CA TYR A 226 -7.12 -1.88 10.32
C TYR A 226 -7.84 -1.76 8.99
N GLN A 227 -8.81 -2.66 8.73
CA GLN A 227 -9.65 -2.61 7.54
C GLN A 227 -11.13 -2.60 7.91
N THR A 228 -11.88 -1.68 7.30
CA THR A 228 -13.31 -1.47 7.54
C THR A 228 -14.02 -1.01 6.27
N GLY A 229 -15.30 -0.73 6.36
CA GLY A 229 -16.10 -0.13 5.29
C GLY A 229 -17.08 0.89 5.85
N MET A 230 -16.77 2.18 5.71
CA MET A 230 -17.58 3.31 6.16
C MET A 230 -17.32 4.53 5.29
N ILE A 231 -18.27 5.44 5.21
CA ILE A 231 -18.08 6.74 4.55
C ILE A 231 -17.08 7.63 5.31
N LYS A 232 -17.07 7.49 6.64
CA LYS A 232 -16.17 8.17 7.57
C LYS A 232 -15.86 7.22 8.73
N VAL A 233 -14.62 7.15 9.14
CA VAL A 233 -14.18 6.35 10.29
C VAL A 233 -13.88 7.30 11.45
N ASP A 234 -14.66 7.18 12.51
CA ASP A 234 -14.53 8.01 13.71
C ASP A 234 -13.50 7.44 14.70
N LYS A 235 -13.16 8.22 15.74
CA LYS A 235 -12.29 7.84 16.85
C LYS A 235 -10.85 7.46 16.50
N LEU A 236 -10.37 7.80 15.31
CA LEU A 236 -8.99 7.51 14.91
C LEU A 236 -7.94 8.09 15.88
N ASN A 237 -8.24 9.21 16.52
CA ASN A 237 -7.40 9.85 17.52
C ASN A 237 -7.28 9.09 18.86
N THR A 238 -8.07 8.04 19.06
CA THR A 238 -8.00 7.16 20.24
C THR A 238 -7.16 5.93 20.00
N LEU A 239 -6.69 5.72 18.76
CA LEU A 239 -5.93 4.55 18.35
C LEU A 239 -4.43 4.84 18.36
N GLN A 240 -3.64 3.82 18.68
CA GLN A 240 -2.21 3.83 18.47
C GLN A 240 -1.84 2.82 17.38
N PHE A 241 -1.40 3.35 16.25
CA PHE A 241 -0.85 2.55 15.17
C PHE A 241 0.61 2.23 15.42
N LEU A 242 0.96 0.97 15.24
CA LEU A 242 2.35 0.54 15.31
C LEU A 242 3.11 1.01 14.07
N PRO A 243 4.42 1.33 14.16
CA PRO A 243 5.20 1.65 12.97
C PRO A 243 5.14 0.51 11.96
N GLY A 244 4.93 0.84 10.69
CA GLY A 244 4.63 -0.15 9.64
C GLY A 244 3.14 -0.49 9.50
N ALA A 245 2.24 0.05 10.34
CA ALA A 245 0.82 -0.28 10.27
C ALA A 245 0.17 0.10 8.94
N LEU A 246 -0.72 -0.78 8.46
CA LEU A 246 -1.51 -0.59 7.24
C LEU A 246 -2.97 -0.37 7.62
N ALA A 247 -3.62 0.64 7.03
CA ALA A 247 -5.03 0.88 7.28
C ALA A 247 -5.74 1.43 6.05
N ASP A 248 -6.94 0.94 5.78
CA ASP A 248 -7.80 1.41 4.70
C ASP A 248 -9.28 1.14 4.98
N HIS A 249 -10.13 1.89 4.32
CA HIS A 249 -11.58 1.69 4.38
C HIS A 249 -12.17 1.64 2.97
N LEU A 250 -13.17 0.79 2.80
CA LEU A 250 -13.94 0.75 1.57
C LEU A 250 -14.92 1.92 1.57
N THR A 251 -14.69 2.86 0.65
CA THR A 251 -15.59 3.97 0.36
C THR A 251 -15.29 4.50 -1.06
N SER A 252 -16.22 5.21 -1.70
CA SER A 252 -16.12 5.57 -3.11
C SER A 252 -15.04 6.61 -3.40
N ALA A 253 -14.77 7.53 -2.47
CA ALA A 253 -13.88 8.66 -2.68
C ALA A 253 -12.74 8.74 -1.65
N GLY A 254 -12.34 7.62 -1.05
CA GLY A 254 -11.20 7.60 -0.11
C GLY A 254 -9.88 8.03 -0.73
N GLY A 255 -9.73 7.89 -2.04
CA GLY A 255 -8.56 8.34 -2.82
C GLY A 255 -8.67 9.77 -3.36
N ASP A 256 -9.79 10.47 -3.17
CA ASP A 256 -9.88 11.91 -3.37
C ASP A 256 -9.16 12.60 -2.19
N LEU A 257 -7.82 12.64 -2.28
CA LEU A 257 -6.95 12.96 -1.15
C LEU A 257 -7.21 14.35 -0.55
N LEU A 258 -7.63 15.30 -1.36
CA LEU A 258 -7.92 16.68 -0.95
C LEU A 258 -9.42 17.00 -1.00
N GLY A 259 -10.27 15.97 -1.13
CA GLY A 259 -11.71 16.08 -1.07
C GLY A 259 -12.24 16.01 0.36
N ASP A 260 -13.50 16.39 0.54
CA ASP A 260 -14.20 16.45 1.83
C ASP A 260 -15.55 15.72 1.83
N SER A 261 -15.98 15.20 0.68
CA SER A 261 -17.28 14.51 0.54
C SER A 261 -17.33 13.19 1.32
N GLN A 262 -16.19 12.51 1.44
CA GLN A 262 -15.99 11.29 2.21
C GLN A 262 -14.62 11.35 2.88
N MET A 263 -14.37 10.48 3.85
CA MET A 263 -13.08 10.46 4.53
C MET A 263 -11.95 10.12 3.55
N SER A 264 -10.98 11.02 3.42
CA SER A 264 -9.77 10.77 2.65
C SER A 264 -8.87 9.74 3.34
N SER A 265 -8.20 8.89 2.54
CA SER A 265 -7.19 7.95 3.03
C SER A 265 -5.98 8.63 3.70
N LEU A 266 -5.77 9.94 3.50
CA LEU A 266 -4.79 10.72 4.27
C LEU A 266 -5.05 10.68 5.78
N ARG A 267 -6.33 10.57 6.20
CA ARG A 267 -6.69 10.53 7.63
C ARG A 267 -6.06 9.33 8.35
N TRP A 268 -5.86 8.22 7.65
CA TRP A 268 -5.14 7.08 8.19
C TRP A 268 -3.69 7.40 8.50
N LEU A 269 -2.99 8.09 7.58
CA LEU A 269 -1.59 8.48 7.77
C LEU A 269 -1.45 9.52 8.88
N GLU A 270 -2.39 10.46 8.98
CA GLU A 270 -2.46 11.46 10.05
C GLU A 270 -2.70 10.81 11.41
N ALA A 271 -3.50 9.74 11.47
CA ALA A 271 -3.75 8.97 12.68
C ALA A 271 -2.58 8.08 13.10
N GLY A 272 -1.58 7.86 12.23
CA GLY A 272 -0.39 7.09 12.56
C GLY A 272 -0.15 5.84 11.70
N ALA A 273 -1.04 5.48 10.79
CA ALA A 273 -0.76 4.41 9.82
C ALA A 273 0.43 4.77 8.92
N THR A 274 1.17 3.78 8.46
CA THR A 274 2.36 3.96 7.61
C THR A 274 2.02 3.90 6.13
N ALA A 275 0.97 3.19 5.76
CA ALA A 275 0.45 3.21 4.39
C ALA A 275 -1.07 3.01 4.38
N SER A 276 -1.70 3.47 3.30
CA SER A 276 -3.13 3.42 3.08
C SER A 276 -3.48 3.30 1.59
N TYR A 277 -4.76 3.11 1.33
CA TYR A 277 -5.34 2.97 0.01
C TYR A 277 -6.71 3.64 -0.07
N GLY A 278 -7.06 4.18 -1.24
CA GLY A 278 -8.40 4.69 -1.51
C GLY A 278 -8.67 4.80 -3.01
N THR A 279 -9.94 4.83 -3.41
CA THR A 279 -10.35 5.00 -4.81
C THR A 279 -10.60 6.47 -5.15
N VAL A 280 -10.12 6.92 -6.31
CA VAL A 280 -10.21 8.32 -6.79
C VAL A 280 -11.47 8.59 -7.61
N SER A 281 -12.21 7.56 -7.94
CA SER A 281 -13.48 7.60 -8.67
C SER A 281 -14.37 6.45 -8.21
N GLU A 282 -15.68 6.51 -8.49
CA GLU A 282 -16.68 5.56 -7.99
C GLU A 282 -16.37 4.09 -8.35
N PRO A 283 -16.07 3.23 -7.37
CA PRO A 283 -15.73 1.82 -7.58
C PRO A 283 -16.95 0.88 -7.54
N CYS A 284 -18.12 1.38 -7.10
CA CYS A 284 -19.37 0.62 -6.92
C CYS A 284 -19.27 -0.59 -6.00
N ASN A 285 -18.53 -0.48 -4.90
CA ASN A 285 -18.35 -1.49 -3.85
C ASN A 285 -17.83 -2.86 -4.33
N HIS A 286 -17.20 -2.92 -5.52
CA HIS A 286 -16.51 -4.10 -5.98
C HIS A 286 -15.29 -4.36 -5.09
N TRP A 287 -15.29 -5.44 -4.31
CA TRP A 287 -14.16 -5.77 -3.44
C TRP A 287 -12.85 -5.89 -4.22
N GLN A 288 -12.89 -6.28 -5.50
CA GLN A 288 -11.72 -6.42 -6.37
C GLN A 288 -10.97 -5.11 -6.58
N LYS A 289 -11.64 -3.98 -6.38
CA LYS A 289 -11.07 -2.63 -6.49
C LYS A 289 -10.46 -2.13 -5.17
N PHE A 290 -10.47 -2.96 -4.14
CA PHE A 290 -9.92 -2.66 -2.82
C PHE A 290 -8.94 -3.74 -2.36
N PRO A 291 -8.05 -3.45 -1.40
CA PRO A 291 -7.14 -4.43 -0.85
C PRO A 291 -7.90 -5.64 -0.29
N HIS A 292 -7.59 -6.83 -0.82
CA HIS A 292 -8.15 -8.09 -0.34
C HIS A 292 -7.54 -8.44 1.02
N PRO A 293 -8.33 -8.52 2.11
CA PRO A 293 -7.81 -8.62 3.47
C PRO A 293 -6.84 -9.80 3.68
N GLY A 294 -7.24 -10.99 3.23
CA GLY A 294 -6.43 -12.18 3.40
C GLY A 294 -5.11 -12.15 2.61
N VAL A 295 -5.12 -11.57 1.39
CA VAL A 295 -3.90 -11.43 0.58
C VAL A 295 -2.97 -10.41 1.20
N LEU A 296 -3.49 -9.22 1.58
CA LEU A 296 -2.71 -8.16 2.23
C LEU A 296 -2.01 -8.69 3.48
N LEU A 297 -2.76 -9.34 4.38
CA LEU A 297 -2.23 -9.94 5.60
C LEU A 297 -1.14 -10.99 5.29
N LYS A 298 -1.45 -11.97 4.43
CA LYS A 298 -0.53 -13.05 4.06
C LYS A 298 0.79 -12.49 3.55
N ARG A 299 0.73 -11.58 2.57
CA ARG A 299 1.89 -11.00 1.92
C ARG A 299 2.74 -10.17 2.89
N TYR A 300 2.09 -9.33 3.69
CA TYR A 300 2.78 -8.49 4.67
C TYR A 300 3.50 -9.31 5.74
N LEU A 301 2.85 -10.35 6.27
CA LEU A 301 3.47 -11.29 7.22
C LEU A 301 4.58 -12.14 6.59
N SER A 302 4.55 -12.35 5.27
CA SER A 302 5.63 -13.05 4.56
C SER A 302 6.87 -12.19 4.35
N GLY A 303 6.85 -10.91 4.79
CA GLY A 303 7.97 -9.99 4.73
C GLY A 303 7.94 -9.02 3.54
N ASP A 304 6.87 -8.99 2.75
CA ASP A 304 6.69 -7.96 1.72
C ASP A 304 6.70 -6.57 2.36
N SER A 305 7.21 -5.59 1.63
CA SER A 305 7.04 -4.19 1.98
C SER A 305 5.60 -3.71 1.78
N ALA A 306 5.25 -2.56 2.35
CA ALA A 306 3.90 -2.00 2.26
C ALA A 306 3.41 -1.85 0.82
N ILE A 307 4.26 -1.36 -0.09
CA ILE A 307 3.87 -1.22 -1.51
C ILE A 307 3.64 -2.58 -2.16
N GLU A 308 4.48 -3.59 -1.89
CA GLU A 308 4.33 -4.93 -2.44
C GLU A 308 3.03 -5.57 -1.92
N ALA A 309 2.82 -5.55 -0.61
CA ALA A 309 1.62 -6.12 0.02
C ALA A 309 0.33 -5.50 -0.53
N TYR A 310 0.30 -4.16 -0.69
CA TYR A 310 -0.85 -3.48 -1.29
C TYR A 310 -1.05 -3.85 -2.76
N TRP A 311 -0.01 -3.81 -3.61
CA TRP A 311 -0.14 -4.17 -5.02
C TRP A 311 -0.55 -5.62 -5.24
N HIS A 312 -0.08 -6.54 -4.40
CA HIS A 312 -0.55 -7.93 -4.41
C HIS A 312 -2.01 -8.08 -4.01
N SER A 313 -2.55 -7.15 -3.22
CA SER A 313 -3.88 -7.30 -2.64
C SER A 313 -5.02 -6.70 -3.47
N VAL A 314 -4.74 -5.89 -4.51
CA VAL A 314 -5.78 -5.25 -5.32
C VAL A 314 -5.90 -5.91 -6.69
N ALA A 315 -7.04 -6.53 -6.96
CA ALA A 315 -7.26 -7.26 -8.21
C ALA A 315 -7.51 -6.33 -9.41
N TRP A 316 -8.22 -5.20 -9.21
CA TRP A 316 -8.56 -4.20 -10.24
C TRP A 316 -8.12 -2.80 -9.77
N PRO A 317 -6.83 -2.46 -9.91
CA PRO A 317 -6.27 -1.28 -9.26
C PRO A 317 -6.49 0.05 -10.00
N ALA A 318 -7.08 0.07 -11.21
CA ALA A 318 -7.13 1.28 -12.04
C ALA A 318 -7.58 2.55 -11.29
N GLN A 319 -8.60 2.44 -10.43
CA GLN A 319 -9.15 3.55 -9.65
C GLN A 319 -8.45 3.76 -8.29
N GLY A 320 -7.50 2.91 -7.93
CA GLY A 320 -6.88 2.88 -6.61
C GLY A 320 -5.59 3.68 -6.50
N VAL A 321 -5.54 4.63 -5.57
CA VAL A 321 -4.31 5.34 -5.19
C VAL A 321 -3.71 4.70 -3.95
N PHE A 322 -2.42 4.36 -4.05
CA PHE A 322 -1.61 3.84 -2.95
C PHE A 322 -0.81 4.99 -2.35
N ILE A 323 -0.88 5.17 -1.04
CA ILE A 323 -0.20 6.27 -0.34
C ILE A 323 0.55 5.76 0.90
N GLY A 324 1.71 6.35 1.20
CA GLY A 324 2.47 6.00 2.40
C GLY A 324 3.96 5.83 2.16
N ASP A 325 4.60 5.06 3.03
CA ASP A 325 6.01 4.66 2.90
C ASP A 325 6.12 3.28 2.25
N PRO A 326 6.62 3.19 0.99
CA PRO A 326 6.71 1.93 0.26
C PRO A 326 7.66 0.92 0.87
N LEU A 327 8.71 1.37 1.60
CA LEU A 327 9.76 0.51 2.15
C LEU A 327 9.45 -0.04 3.55
N ALA A 328 8.34 0.36 4.16
CA ALA A 328 7.92 -0.18 5.45
C ALA A 328 7.70 -1.69 5.34
N ALA A 329 8.50 -2.48 6.06
CA ALA A 329 8.48 -3.94 6.02
C ALA A 329 8.77 -4.51 7.42
N PRO A 330 7.84 -4.38 8.38
CA PRO A 330 8.09 -4.76 9.77
C PRO A 330 8.34 -6.27 9.94
N TYR A 331 7.84 -7.09 9.04
CA TYR A 331 7.98 -8.55 9.09
C TYR A 331 9.09 -9.07 8.17
N ALA A 332 9.80 -8.21 7.44
CA ALA A 332 10.98 -8.62 6.67
C ALA A 332 12.12 -9.07 7.60
N ARG A 333 12.82 -10.14 7.19
CA ARG A 333 13.95 -10.73 7.91
C ARG A 333 15.27 -10.33 7.27
#